data_9b9a8db0e85e7a1cd79af40cad3529e1
#
_entry.id   9b9a8db0e85e7a1cd79af40cad3529e1
#
_cell.length_a   1.000
_cell.length_b   1.000
_cell.length_c   1.000
_cell.angle_alpha   90.00
_cell.angle_beta   90.00
_cell.angle_gamma   90.00
#
_symmetry.space_group_name_H-M   'P 1'
#
loop_
_entity.id
_entity.type
_entity.pdbx_description
1 polymer ?
#
loop_
_entity_poly.entity_id
_entity_poly.type
_entity_poly.pdbx_seq_one_letter_code
_entity_poly.pdbx_strand_id
1 'polypeptide(L)'
;MNALSSPTIVRMIAALTDHRDVNLLEASLLKTVADLFEPDWAAIFHLGTDDVPEFSSALRDGAISQTAGPESFAELIGSAGVTSFPIMSHARKVLGYLLVHRSPELSADEQALMADLFRVYDNYLTVLRDSQIDRLTGLLNRRTFDDQLDHALGLIRRAYQEEAGAGSQRKIDAGTGCFFMGEIDIDHFKNINDRFGHLHGDEVLVILARILRSTFRKTDLIYRFGGEEFVVIVYVDDRNDAGTTFERLRRSIENHAFPQVGKVTVSVGITEIKNTSFPVELLGRADQALYYAKSHGRNRVCFYEALVAGKEIEAYSHPGST
;
A
#
# COMPACT_ATOMS: atom_id res chain seq x y z
N MET A 1 23.86 -22.50 -25.65
CA MET A 1 23.98 -21.79 -24.35
C MET A 1 25.26 -20.95 -24.38
N ASN A 2 25.14 -19.65 -24.68
CA ASN A 2 26.25 -18.74 -24.45
C ASN A 2 26.46 -18.69 -22.94
N ALA A 3 27.64 -19.12 -22.47
CA ALA A 3 28.01 -19.07 -21.06
C ALA A 3 27.89 -17.60 -20.61
N LEU A 4 26.84 -17.28 -19.86
CA LEU A 4 26.65 -15.96 -19.24
C LEU A 4 27.90 -15.72 -18.37
N SER A 5 28.64 -14.67 -18.70
CA SER A 5 29.81 -14.33 -17.89
C SER A 5 29.37 -13.93 -16.47
N SER A 6 30.13 -14.33 -15.44
CA SER A 6 29.86 -13.93 -14.06
C SER A 6 29.55 -12.43 -13.89
N PRO A 7 30.19 -11.49 -14.61
CA PRO A 7 29.82 -10.06 -14.55
C PRO A 7 28.41 -9.74 -15.06
N THR A 8 27.87 -10.51 -15.98
CA THR A 8 26.49 -10.28 -16.49
C THR A 8 25.47 -10.68 -15.45
N ILE A 9 25.63 -11.83 -14.80
CA ILE A 9 24.76 -12.29 -13.71
C ILE A 9 24.79 -11.31 -12.54
N VAL A 10 25.96 -10.83 -12.14
CA VAL A 10 26.11 -9.84 -11.06
C VAL A 10 25.38 -8.52 -11.39
N ARG A 11 25.47 -8.04 -12.63
CA ARG A 11 24.73 -6.83 -13.06
C ARG A 11 23.20 -7.03 -13.02
N MET A 12 22.73 -8.20 -13.42
CA MET A 12 21.30 -8.54 -13.39
C MET A 12 20.77 -8.60 -11.97
N ILE A 13 21.52 -9.23 -11.04
CA ILE A 13 21.18 -9.24 -9.61
C ILE A 13 21.19 -7.82 -9.04
N ALA A 14 22.18 -7.00 -9.39
CA ALA A 14 22.24 -5.60 -8.95
C ALA A 14 21.03 -4.81 -9.46
N ALA A 15 20.67 -4.94 -10.75
CA ALA A 15 19.49 -4.30 -11.32
C ALA A 15 18.20 -4.78 -10.65
N LEU A 16 18.09 -6.07 -10.34
CA LEU A 16 16.93 -6.62 -9.62
C LEU A 16 16.77 -5.98 -8.23
N THR A 17 17.87 -5.79 -7.50
CA THR A 17 17.86 -5.30 -6.11
C THR A 17 17.96 -3.78 -5.98
N ASP A 18 17.97 -3.03 -7.07
CA ASP A 18 18.01 -1.56 -7.08
C ASP A 18 16.63 -0.93 -6.83
N HIS A 19 15.57 -1.70 -7.04
CA HIS A 19 14.20 -1.23 -6.90
C HIS A 19 13.69 -1.37 -5.47
N ARG A 20 13.00 -0.33 -4.98
CA ARG A 20 12.35 -0.29 -3.65
C ARG A 20 10.83 -0.44 -3.72
N ASP A 21 10.28 -0.53 -4.91
CA ASP A 21 8.86 -0.77 -5.19
C ASP A 21 8.67 -2.19 -5.69
N VAL A 22 7.65 -2.89 -5.18
CA VAL A 22 7.37 -4.29 -5.52
C VAL A 22 7.04 -4.46 -6.99
N ASN A 23 6.29 -3.53 -7.58
CA ASN A 23 5.89 -3.61 -8.99
C ASN A 23 7.11 -3.43 -9.91
N LEU A 24 8.03 -2.52 -9.56
CA LEU A 24 9.28 -2.34 -10.29
C LEU A 24 10.21 -3.54 -10.13
N LEU A 25 10.23 -4.14 -8.93
CA LEU A 25 10.98 -5.34 -8.66
C LEU A 25 10.46 -6.52 -9.50
N GLU A 26 9.15 -6.70 -9.60
CA GLU A 26 8.53 -7.73 -10.45
C GLU A 26 8.83 -7.51 -11.94
N ALA A 27 8.71 -6.27 -12.41
CA ALA A 27 9.06 -5.93 -13.79
C ALA A 27 10.53 -6.22 -14.08
N SER A 28 11.44 -5.92 -13.14
CA SER A 28 12.87 -6.23 -13.24
C SER A 28 13.13 -7.74 -13.24
N LEU A 29 12.41 -8.52 -12.41
CA LEU A 29 12.48 -9.98 -12.41
C LEU A 29 12.02 -10.54 -13.76
N LEU A 30 10.85 -10.13 -14.26
CA LEU A 30 10.34 -10.61 -15.54
C LEU A 30 11.27 -10.25 -16.69
N LYS A 31 11.88 -9.07 -16.68
CA LYS A 31 12.90 -8.68 -17.66
C LYS A 31 14.13 -9.58 -17.56
N THR A 32 14.62 -9.86 -16.37
CA THR A 32 15.76 -10.74 -16.14
C THR A 32 15.45 -12.16 -16.63
N VAL A 33 14.24 -12.65 -16.37
CA VAL A 33 13.75 -13.95 -16.88
C VAL A 33 13.72 -13.96 -18.40
N ALA A 34 13.24 -12.88 -19.04
CA ALA A 34 13.25 -12.72 -20.50
C ALA A 34 14.67 -12.80 -21.09
N ASP A 35 15.59 -12.06 -20.49
CA ASP A 35 16.97 -11.94 -20.99
C ASP A 35 17.77 -13.24 -20.80
N LEU A 36 17.46 -14.04 -19.78
CA LEU A 36 18.20 -15.27 -19.46
C LEU A 36 17.62 -16.52 -20.10
N PHE A 37 16.31 -16.62 -20.19
CA PHE A 37 15.63 -17.89 -20.49
C PHE A 37 14.78 -17.84 -21.75
N GLU A 38 14.58 -16.64 -22.33
CA GLU A 38 13.78 -16.44 -23.54
C GLU A 38 12.43 -17.21 -23.50
N PRO A 39 11.60 -17.01 -22.46
CA PRO A 39 10.33 -17.71 -22.33
C PRO A 39 9.32 -17.21 -23.37
N ASP A 40 8.38 -18.09 -23.77
CA ASP A 40 7.24 -17.69 -24.59
C ASP A 40 6.35 -16.70 -23.82
N TRP A 41 6.18 -16.96 -22.53
CA TRP A 41 5.58 -16.03 -21.55
C TRP A 41 5.99 -16.37 -20.12
N ALA A 42 5.89 -15.38 -19.24
CA ALA A 42 6.01 -15.54 -17.79
C ALA A 42 4.97 -14.69 -17.08
N ALA A 43 4.47 -15.14 -15.91
CA ALA A 43 3.48 -14.41 -15.15
C ALA A 43 3.67 -14.58 -13.65
N ILE A 44 3.43 -13.51 -12.89
CA ILE A 44 3.46 -13.50 -11.42
C ILE A 44 2.02 -13.41 -10.90
N PHE A 45 1.72 -14.27 -9.95
CA PHE A 45 0.47 -14.29 -9.21
C PHE A 45 0.76 -14.17 -7.73
N HIS A 46 0.04 -13.32 -7.01
CA HIS A 46 0.06 -13.26 -5.56
C HIS A 46 -1.16 -13.96 -4.98
N LEU A 47 -1.00 -14.55 -3.80
CA LEU A 47 -2.16 -15.08 -3.06
C LEU A 47 -2.90 -13.93 -2.40
N GLY A 48 -4.17 -13.77 -2.76
CA GLY A 48 -5.11 -12.89 -2.11
C GLY A 48 -5.44 -13.36 -0.68
N THR A 49 -6.35 -12.66 -0.04
CA THR A 49 -6.73 -12.93 1.36
C THR A 49 -7.40 -14.27 1.58
N ASP A 50 -8.00 -14.85 0.54
CA ASP A 50 -8.70 -16.14 0.57
C ASP A 50 -7.81 -17.27 0.02
N ASP A 51 -6.48 -17.05 0.00
CA ASP A 51 -5.47 -17.93 -0.60
C ASP A 51 -5.73 -18.24 -2.09
N VAL A 52 -6.51 -17.37 -2.77
CA VAL A 52 -6.76 -17.46 -4.22
C VAL A 52 -5.67 -16.68 -4.96
N PRO A 53 -5.03 -17.28 -5.99
CA PRO A 53 -4.03 -16.58 -6.78
C PRO A 53 -4.67 -15.45 -7.61
N GLU A 54 -4.17 -14.23 -7.40
CA GLU A 54 -4.54 -13.01 -8.13
C GLU A 54 -3.39 -12.61 -9.05
N PHE A 55 -3.72 -12.27 -10.29
CA PHE A 55 -2.73 -11.81 -11.27
C PHE A 55 -2.06 -10.50 -10.81
N SER A 56 -0.75 -10.43 -10.96
CA SER A 56 0.05 -9.23 -10.67
C SER A 56 0.70 -8.65 -11.92
N SER A 57 1.55 -9.43 -12.57
CA SER A 57 2.30 -8.97 -13.73
C SER A 57 2.62 -10.10 -14.69
N ALA A 58 2.72 -9.82 -15.99
CA ALA A 58 3.13 -10.79 -17.00
C ALA A 58 4.09 -10.20 -18.02
N LEU A 59 4.95 -11.07 -18.55
CA LEU A 59 5.77 -10.87 -19.73
C LEU A 59 5.16 -11.69 -20.87
N ARG A 60 4.84 -11.06 -21.98
CA ARG A 60 4.40 -11.71 -23.21
C ARG A 60 4.90 -10.93 -24.43
N ASP A 61 5.39 -11.63 -25.45
CA ASP A 61 5.92 -11.01 -26.68
C ASP A 61 6.98 -9.91 -26.41
N GLY A 62 7.78 -10.06 -25.35
CA GLY A 62 8.79 -9.08 -24.94
C GLY A 62 8.25 -7.85 -24.21
N ALA A 63 6.94 -7.74 -24.01
CA ALA A 63 6.30 -6.66 -23.26
C ALA A 63 5.85 -7.09 -21.88
N ILE A 64 6.04 -6.23 -20.88
CA ILE A 64 5.57 -6.44 -19.50
C ILE A 64 4.26 -5.68 -19.31
N SER A 65 3.24 -6.37 -18.78
CA SER A 65 1.93 -5.80 -18.46
C SER A 65 1.54 -6.12 -17.02
N GLN A 66 0.92 -5.14 -16.36
CA GLN A 66 0.31 -5.28 -15.04
C GLN A 66 -1.22 -5.28 -15.08
N THR A 67 -1.81 -5.10 -16.26
CA THR A 67 -3.26 -4.99 -16.44
C THR A 67 -3.84 -6.06 -17.36
N ALA A 68 -2.99 -6.71 -18.16
CA ALA A 68 -3.41 -7.76 -19.08
C ALA A 68 -2.55 -9.01 -18.87
N GLY A 69 -3.14 -10.03 -18.30
CA GLY A 69 -2.50 -11.30 -18.00
C GLY A 69 -3.35 -12.50 -18.42
N PRO A 70 -2.85 -13.69 -18.21
CA PRO A 70 -3.61 -14.92 -18.46
C PRO A 70 -4.85 -14.98 -17.56
N GLU A 71 -5.95 -15.46 -18.11
CA GLU A 71 -7.28 -15.37 -17.50
C GLU A 71 -7.45 -16.26 -16.25
N SER A 72 -6.66 -17.35 -16.10
CA SER A 72 -6.83 -18.28 -14.97
C SER A 72 -5.51 -18.93 -14.56
N PHE A 73 -5.13 -18.77 -13.28
CA PHE A 73 -4.01 -19.50 -12.70
C PHE A 73 -4.22 -21.03 -12.74
N ALA A 74 -5.45 -21.48 -12.46
CA ALA A 74 -5.76 -22.91 -12.40
C ALA A 74 -5.61 -23.63 -13.75
N GLU A 75 -5.81 -22.91 -14.86
CA GLU A 75 -5.64 -23.45 -16.20
C GLU A 75 -4.18 -23.52 -16.63
N LEU A 76 -3.36 -22.63 -16.09
CA LEU A 76 -1.94 -22.52 -16.43
C LEU A 76 -1.08 -23.51 -15.64
N ILE A 77 -1.36 -23.65 -14.34
CA ILE A 77 -0.57 -24.54 -13.48
C ILE A 77 -0.79 -26.00 -13.90
N GLY A 78 0.29 -26.68 -14.22
CA GLY A 78 0.22 -28.09 -14.70
C GLY A 78 0.04 -28.24 -16.22
N SER A 79 -0.06 -27.15 -16.98
CA SER A 79 -0.02 -27.18 -18.45
C SER A 79 1.37 -27.59 -18.95
N ALA A 80 1.41 -28.27 -20.11
CA ALA A 80 2.67 -28.68 -20.72
C ALA A 80 3.55 -27.45 -21.01
N GLY A 81 4.85 -27.55 -20.71
CA GLY A 81 5.82 -26.47 -20.91
C GLY A 81 5.80 -25.39 -19.83
N VAL A 82 4.91 -25.47 -18.82
CA VAL A 82 4.84 -24.52 -17.71
C VAL A 82 5.61 -25.02 -16.49
N THR A 83 6.58 -24.25 -16.05
CA THR A 83 7.29 -24.46 -14.78
C THR A 83 6.84 -23.43 -13.76
N SER A 84 6.52 -23.85 -12.53
CA SER A 84 6.06 -22.98 -11.44
C SER A 84 7.12 -22.86 -10.35
N PHE A 85 7.28 -21.61 -9.85
CA PHE A 85 8.20 -21.28 -8.74
C PHE A 85 7.39 -20.58 -7.65
N PRO A 86 7.27 -21.18 -6.43
CA PRO A 86 6.50 -20.56 -5.35
C PRO A 86 7.26 -19.37 -4.75
N ILE A 87 6.57 -18.26 -4.52
CA ILE A 87 7.03 -17.11 -3.74
C ILE A 87 6.78 -17.43 -2.26
N MET A 88 7.83 -17.39 -1.44
CA MET A 88 7.75 -17.83 -0.04
C MET A 88 7.92 -16.65 0.91
N SER A 89 7.28 -16.72 2.08
CA SER A 89 7.60 -15.85 3.23
C SER A 89 8.71 -16.45 4.09
N HIS A 90 9.30 -15.67 4.99
CA HIS A 90 10.23 -16.17 6.02
C HIS A 90 9.62 -17.30 6.86
N ALA A 91 8.31 -17.27 7.09
CA ALA A 91 7.57 -18.32 7.79
C ALA A 91 7.29 -19.56 6.93
N ARG A 92 7.87 -19.66 5.73
CA ARG A 92 7.64 -20.70 4.74
C ARG A 92 6.17 -20.83 4.29
N LYS A 93 5.40 -19.75 4.37
CA LYS A 93 4.07 -19.67 3.78
C LYS A 93 4.22 -19.24 2.32
N VAL A 94 3.49 -19.88 1.40
CA VAL A 94 3.42 -19.45 0.00
C VAL A 94 2.67 -18.11 -0.06
N LEU A 95 3.25 -17.15 -0.75
CA LEU A 95 2.70 -15.79 -0.95
C LEU A 95 2.24 -15.57 -2.41
N GLY A 96 2.65 -16.46 -3.31
CA GLY A 96 2.33 -16.37 -4.73
C GLY A 96 3.14 -17.36 -5.57
N TYR A 97 3.12 -17.16 -6.88
CA TYR A 97 3.81 -18.01 -7.84
C TYR A 97 4.34 -17.20 -9.02
N LEU A 98 5.54 -17.53 -9.48
CA LEU A 98 6.00 -17.21 -10.82
C LEU A 98 5.74 -18.43 -11.71
N LEU A 99 5.00 -18.26 -12.78
CA LEU A 99 4.80 -19.26 -13.84
C LEU A 99 5.64 -18.87 -15.06
N VAL A 100 6.33 -19.81 -15.63
CA VAL A 100 7.17 -19.61 -16.83
C VAL A 100 6.83 -20.69 -17.85
N HIS A 101 6.40 -20.30 -19.03
CA HIS A 101 6.16 -21.19 -20.17
C HIS A 101 7.29 -21.05 -21.19
N ARG A 102 7.83 -22.16 -21.63
CA ARG A 102 8.84 -22.21 -22.67
C ARG A 102 8.75 -23.53 -23.48
N SER A 103 8.92 -23.41 -24.78
CA SER A 103 9.05 -24.53 -25.70
C SER A 103 10.36 -24.41 -26.50
N PRO A 104 11.33 -25.37 -26.36
CA PRO A 104 11.29 -26.55 -25.47
C PRO A 104 11.38 -26.17 -23.98
N GLU A 105 10.91 -27.09 -23.12
CA GLU A 105 10.94 -26.89 -21.66
C GLU A 105 12.34 -26.56 -21.14
N LEU A 106 12.40 -25.88 -19.97
CA LEU A 106 13.64 -25.56 -19.31
C LEU A 106 14.39 -26.85 -18.95
N SER A 107 15.67 -26.91 -19.31
CA SER A 107 16.57 -27.97 -18.87
C SER A 107 16.76 -27.96 -17.36
N ALA A 108 17.25 -29.06 -16.78
CA ALA A 108 17.51 -29.13 -15.33
C ALA A 108 18.47 -28.04 -14.83
N ASP A 109 19.47 -27.68 -15.61
CA ASP A 109 20.43 -26.60 -15.24
C ASP A 109 19.77 -25.22 -15.30
N GLU A 110 18.91 -24.98 -16.30
CA GLU A 110 18.14 -23.74 -16.41
C GLU A 110 17.11 -23.61 -15.28
N GLN A 111 16.43 -24.70 -14.92
CA GLN A 111 15.52 -24.73 -13.76
C GLN A 111 16.26 -24.43 -12.46
N ALA A 112 17.47 -24.99 -12.26
CA ALA A 112 18.31 -24.72 -11.09
C ALA A 112 18.72 -23.23 -11.03
N LEU A 113 19.17 -22.66 -12.16
CA LEU A 113 19.53 -21.23 -12.26
C LEU A 113 18.32 -20.33 -11.99
N MET A 114 17.15 -20.66 -12.53
CA MET A 114 15.90 -19.95 -12.29
C MET A 114 15.53 -19.99 -10.79
N ALA A 115 15.65 -21.15 -10.15
CA ALA A 115 15.38 -21.30 -8.72
C ALA A 115 16.34 -20.45 -7.87
N ASP A 116 17.61 -20.36 -8.25
CA ASP A 116 18.58 -19.50 -7.55
C ASP A 116 18.29 -18.02 -7.74
N LEU A 117 17.96 -17.57 -8.96
CA LEU A 117 17.53 -16.20 -9.24
C LEU A 117 16.29 -15.86 -8.43
N PHE A 118 15.34 -16.78 -8.41
CA PHE A 118 14.08 -16.59 -7.72
C PHE A 118 14.26 -16.53 -6.20
N ARG A 119 15.20 -17.29 -5.65
CA ARG A 119 15.56 -17.21 -4.23
C ARG A 119 16.14 -15.83 -3.86
N VAL A 120 16.94 -15.22 -4.75
CA VAL A 120 17.42 -13.84 -4.55
C VAL A 120 16.27 -12.85 -4.55
N TYR A 121 15.34 -12.98 -5.51
CA TYR A 121 14.14 -12.17 -5.58
C TYR A 121 13.29 -12.29 -4.32
N ASP A 122 12.99 -13.51 -3.88
CA ASP A 122 12.16 -13.80 -2.71
C ASP A 122 12.76 -13.25 -1.42
N ASN A 123 14.06 -13.42 -1.23
CA ASN A 123 14.78 -12.84 -0.09
C ASN A 123 14.69 -11.30 -0.11
N TYR A 124 14.88 -10.68 -1.27
CA TYR A 124 14.82 -9.23 -1.39
C TYR A 124 13.39 -8.68 -1.23
N LEU A 125 12.40 -9.34 -1.83
CA LEU A 125 10.98 -9.03 -1.64
C LEU A 125 10.59 -9.05 -0.17
N THR A 126 11.09 -10.04 0.58
CA THR A 126 10.84 -10.14 2.02
C THR A 126 11.47 -8.97 2.78
N VAL A 127 12.71 -8.60 2.46
CA VAL A 127 13.37 -7.42 3.07
C VAL A 127 12.61 -6.14 2.74
N LEU A 128 12.13 -5.99 1.51
CA LEU A 128 11.30 -4.84 1.11
C LEU A 128 9.99 -4.79 1.92
N ARG A 129 9.26 -5.89 1.98
CA ARG A 129 8.00 -5.97 2.75
C ARG A 129 8.23 -5.67 4.23
N ASP A 130 9.26 -6.23 4.83
CA ASP A 130 9.63 -5.95 6.24
C ASP A 130 10.01 -4.48 6.44
N SER A 131 10.59 -3.82 5.42
CA SER A 131 10.92 -2.40 5.48
C SER A 131 9.71 -1.47 5.33
N GLN A 132 8.59 -1.97 4.82
CA GLN A 132 7.35 -1.22 4.59
C GLN A 132 6.42 -1.21 5.81
N ILE A 133 6.67 -2.06 6.78
CA ILE A 133 5.76 -2.30 7.91
C ILE A 133 6.35 -1.74 9.21
N ASP A 134 5.52 -1.16 10.05
CA ASP A 134 5.84 -0.87 11.45
C ASP A 134 5.84 -2.16 12.26
N ARG A 135 6.96 -2.50 12.87
CA ARG A 135 7.16 -3.79 13.56
C ARG A 135 6.27 -4.00 14.79
N LEU A 136 5.84 -2.92 15.45
CA LEU A 136 4.99 -3.02 16.63
C LEU A 136 3.55 -3.31 16.24
N THR A 137 3.00 -2.52 15.30
CA THR A 137 1.58 -2.56 14.95
C THR A 137 1.28 -3.45 13.75
N GLY A 138 2.29 -3.74 12.93
CA GLY A 138 2.17 -4.43 11.65
C GLY A 138 1.44 -3.61 10.56
N LEU A 139 1.11 -2.34 10.79
CA LEU A 139 0.59 -1.42 9.80
C LEU A 139 1.72 -0.95 8.85
N LEU A 140 1.36 -0.34 7.73
CA LEU A 140 2.34 0.32 6.89
C LEU A 140 3.04 1.44 7.69
N ASN A 141 4.32 1.66 7.42
CA ASN A 141 5.08 2.70 8.12
C ASN A 141 5.07 4.04 7.34
N ARG A 142 5.59 5.11 7.97
CA ARG A 142 5.69 6.45 7.38
C ARG A 142 6.41 6.47 6.04
N ARG A 143 7.51 5.72 5.92
CA ARG A 143 8.28 5.67 4.67
C ARG A 143 7.44 5.14 3.51
N THR A 144 6.67 4.09 3.77
CA THR A 144 5.75 3.53 2.77
C THR A 144 4.65 4.53 2.39
N PHE A 145 4.17 5.32 3.36
CA PHE A 145 3.22 6.40 3.08
C PHE A 145 3.81 7.41 2.10
N ASP A 146 5.02 7.91 2.34
CA ASP A 146 5.67 8.90 1.47
C ASP A 146 5.82 8.37 0.04
N ASP A 147 6.32 7.13 -0.11
CA ASP A 147 6.52 6.47 -1.40
C ASP A 147 5.18 6.22 -2.14
N GLN A 148 4.13 5.76 -1.43
CA GLN A 148 2.83 5.40 -2.02
C GLN A 148 1.94 6.60 -2.33
N LEU A 149 1.99 7.65 -1.51
CA LEU A 149 1.16 8.84 -1.72
C LEU A 149 1.51 9.53 -3.04
N ASP A 150 2.80 9.71 -3.33
CA ASP A 150 3.25 10.30 -4.60
C ASP A 150 2.79 9.48 -5.81
N HIS A 151 2.90 8.17 -5.71
CA HIS A 151 2.45 7.26 -6.76
C HIS A 151 0.92 7.32 -6.95
N ALA A 152 0.14 7.25 -5.87
CA ALA A 152 -1.32 7.32 -5.89
C ALA A 152 -1.81 8.65 -6.49
N LEU A 153 -1.21 9.77 -6.09
CA LEU A 153 -1.52 11.09 -6.66
C LEU A 153 -1.18 11.16 -8.16
N GLY A 154 -0.09 10.52 -8.58
CA GLY A 154 0.27 10.39 -9.99
C GLY A 154 -0.79 9.63 -10.81
N LEU A 155 -1.32 8.52 -10.30
CA LEU A 155 -2.39 7.75 -10.93
C LEU A 155 -3.72 8.53 -10.99
N ILE A 156 -4.10 9.17 -9.89
CA ILE A 156 -5.30 10.02 -9.82
C ILE A 156 -5.22 11.13 -10.86
N ARG A 157 -4.09 11.83 -10.97
CA ARG A 157 -3.89 12.89 -11.98
C ARG A 157 -4.01 12.38 -13.41
N ARG A 158 -3.45 11.20 -13.71
CA ARG A 158 -3.54 10.59 -15.07
C ARG A 158 -4.98 10.25 -15.42
N ALA A 159 -5.72 9.61 -14.51
CA ALA A 159 -7.12 9.27 -14.71
C ALA A 159 -7.96 10.51 -15.05
N TYR A 160 -7.79 11.61 -14.33
CA TYR A 160 -8.47 12.87 -14.63
C TYR A 160 -8.04 13.52 -15.97
N GLN A 161 -6.79 13.33 -16.42
CA GLN A 161 -6.30 13.87 -17.70
C GLN A 161 -6.83 13.07 -18.90
N GLU A 162 -6.94 11.76 -18.79
CA GLU A 162 -7.52 10.90 -19.82
C GLU A 162 -9.02 11.20 -20.03
N GLU A 163 -9.76 11.48 -18.96
CA GLU A 163 -11.17 11.90 -19.05
C GLU A 163 -11.33 13.27 -19.72
N ALA A 164 -10.43 14.21 -19.48
CA ALA A 164 -10.46 15.55 -20.06
C ALA A 164 -10.06 15.57 -21.55
N GLY A 165 -9.26 14.60 -22.02
CA GLY A 165 -8.80 14.48 -23.41
C GLY A 165 -9.74 13.73 -24.34
N ALA A 166 -10.60 12.88 -23.81
CA ALA A 166 -11.63 12.18 -24.57
C ALA A 166 -12.87 13.08 -24.70
N GLY A 167 -12.92 13.94 -25.70
CA GLY A 167 -14.04 14.83 -26.05
C GLY A 167 -15.34 14.06 -26.35
N SER A 168 -15.80 13.25 -25.46
CA SER A 168 -17.01 12.45 -25.53
C SER A 168 -17.93 12.82 -24.37
N GLN A 169 -19.07 13.38 -24.75
CA GLN A 169 -20.24 13.71 -23.92
C GLN A 169 -20.90 12.44 -23.32
N ARG A 170 -20.09 11.49 -22.82
CA ARG A 170 -20.54 10.45 -21.92
C ARG A 170 -20.18 10.89 -20.53
N LYS A 171 -21.16 11.50 -19.84
CA LYS A 171 -21.23 11.43 -18.39
C LYS A 171 -21.08 9.95 -18.05
N ILE A 172 -19.90 9.57 -17.62
CA ILE A 172 -19.72 8.29 -16.96
C ILE A 172 -20.39 8.49 -15.61
N ASP A 173 -21.61 7.93 -15.46
CA ASP A 173 -22.18 7.52 -14.18
C ASP A 173 -21.35 6.35 -13.58
N ALA A 174 -20.05 6.40 -13.76
CA ALA A 174 -19.08 5.55 -13.10
C ALA A 174 -18.63 6.32 -11.87
N GLY A 175 -19.24 5.97 -10.74
CA GLY A 175 -18.92 6.28 -9.37
C GLY A 175 -18.18 7.60 -9.15
N THR A 176 -18.89 8.64 -8.74
CA THR A 176 -18.34 9.91 -8.25
C THR A 176 -17.60 9.71 -6.91
N GLY A 177 -16.80 8.66 -6.80
CA GLY A 177 -16.08 8.32 -5.59
C GLY A 177 -14.98 9.34 -5.29
N CYS A 178 -14.72 9.55 -4.02
CA CYS A 178 -13.76 10.51 -3.50
C CYS A 178 -12.73 9.81 -2.63
N PHE A 179 -11.49 10.29 -2.71
CA PHE A 179 -10.44 9.88 -1.78
C PHE A 179 -10.33 10.86 -0.63
N PHE A 180 -10.18 10.34 0.57
CA PHE A 180 -9.93 11.13 1.77
C PHE A 180 -8.71 10.61 2.50
N MET A 181 -7.97 11.53 3.10
CA MET A 181 -6.89 11.24 4.04
C MET A 181 -7.32 11.69 5.43
N GLY A 182 -7.22 10.80 6.41
CA GLY A 182 -7.44 11.11 7.82
C GLY A 182 -6.17 10.92 8.61
N GLU A 183 -5.78 11.94 9.36
CA GLU A 183 -4.73 11.87 10.36
C GLU A 183 -5.35 11.68 11.74
N ILE A 184 -4.85 10.68 12.48
CA ILE A 184 -5.41 10.20 13.74
C ILE A 184 -4.32 10.24 14.79
N ASP A 185 -4.63 10.79 15.95
CA ASP A 185 -3.71 10.86 17.08
C ASP A 185 -4.41 10.42 18.37
N ILE A 186 -3.68 9.67 19.20
CA ILE A 186 -4.21 9.17 20.49
C ILE A 186 -4.19 10.29 21.51
N ASP A 187 -5.38 10.66 21.99
CA ASP A 187 -5.52 11.72 22.97
C ASP A 187 -4.78 11.37 24.27
N HIS A 188 -3.92 12.28 24.71
CA HIS A 188 -3.14 12.17 25.95
C HIS A 188 -2.23 10.93 26.04
N PHE A 189 -1.72 10.40 24.93
CA PHE A 189 -0.89 9.21 24.91
C PHE A 189 0.35 9.31 25.79
N LYS A 190 0.97 10.49 25.88
CA LYS A 190 2.07 10.74 26.80
C LYS A 190 1.68 10.44 28.25
N ASN A 191 0.47 10.85 28.68
CA ASN A 191 -0.01 10.56 30.03
C ASN A 191 -0.19 9.06 30.29
N ILE A 192 -0.55 8.30 29.26
CA ILE A 192 -0.62 6.83 29.33
C ILE A 192 0.76 6.25 29.60
N ASN A 193 1.76 6.67 28.82
CA ASN A 193 3.14 6.24 29.00
C ASN A 193 3.72 6.63 30.37
N ASP A 194 3.48 7.87 30.79
CA ASP A 194 3.99 8.40 32.06
C ASP A 194 3.36 7.69 33.27
N ARG A 195 2.09 7.27 33.16
CA ARG A 195 1.37 6.62 34.27
C ARG A 195 1.52 5.12 34.31
N PHE A 196 1.50 4.43 33.16
CA PHE A 196 1.43 2.98 33.07
C PHE A 196 2.72 2.36 32.51
N GLY A 197 3.63 3.18 32.00
CA GLY A 197 4.87 2.74 31.34
C GLY A 197 4.71 2.45 29.86
N HIS A 198 5.81 2.47 29.12
CA HIS A 198 5.85 2.31 27.66
C HIS A 198 5.27 0.96 27.19
N LEU A 199 5.38 -0.10 27.98
CA LEU A 199 4.83 -1.41 27.62
C LEU A 199 3.30 -1.36 27.44
N HIS A 200 2.59 -0.66 28.33
CA HIS A 200 1.15 -0.49 28.20
C HIS A 200 0.78 0.49 27.08
N GLY A 201 1.64 1.51 26.82
CA GLY A 201 1.52 2.34 25.63
C GLY A 201 1.62 1.54 24.33
N ASP A 202 2.57 0.61 24.25
CA ASP A 202 2.72 -0.30 23.13
C ASP A 202 1.49 -1.22 22.96
N GLU A 203 0.93 -1.74 24.05
CA GLU A 203 -0.32 -2.50 24.01
C GLU A 203 -1.49 -1.67 23.46
N VAL A 204 -1.61 -0.41 23.87
CA VAL A 204 -2.62 0.52 23.33
C VAL A 204 -2.44 0.69 21.82
N LEU A 205 -1.22 0.90 21.34
CA LEU A 205 -0.91 1.04 19.90
C LEU A 205 -1.29 -0.22 19.11
N VAL A 206 -0.99 -1.41 19.65
CA VAL A 206 -1.33 -2.69 19.00
C VAL A 206 -2.84 -2.90 18.94
N ILE A 207 -3.57 -2.59 20.03
CA ILE A 207 -5.02 -2.69 20.06
C ILE A 207 -5.66 -1.69 19.08
N LEU A 208 -5.18 -0.45 19.07
CA LEU A 208 -5.65 0.58 18.14
C LEU A 208 -5.46 0.13 16.68
N ALA A 209 -4.30 -0.43 16.35
CA ALA A 209 -4.03 -0.95 15.02
C ALA A 209 -5.01 -2.07 14.61
N ARG A 210 -5.42 -2.93 15.55
CA ARG A 210 -6.46 -3.95 15.30
C ARG A 210 -7.82 -3.33 15.04
N ILE A 211 -8.20 -2.30 15.82
CA ILE A 211 -9.45 -1.56 15.63
C ILE A 211 -9.46 -0.87 14.28
N LEU A 212 -8.35 -0.22 13.87
CA LEU A 212 -8.21 0.37 12.54
C LEU A 212 -8.47 -0.68 11.46
N ARG A 213 -7.76 -1.83 11.48
CA ARG A 213 -7.94 -2.90 10.49
C ARG A 213 -9.37 -3.46 10.45
N SER A 214 -10.08 -3.50 11.57
CA SER A 214 -11.46 -3.98 11.61
C SER A 214 -12.48 -2.94 11.16
N THR A 215 -12.13 -1.65 11.21
CA THR A 215 -13.02 -0.55 10.84
C THR A 215 -12.94 -0.23 9.35
N PHE A 216 -11.75 -0.26 8.78
CA PHE A 216 -11.49 0.07 7.38
C PHE A 216 -11.49 -1.18 6.50
N ARG A 217 -11.71 -0.98 5.19
CA ARG A 217 -11.69 -2.06 4.20
C ARG A 217 -10.24 -2.52 3.95
N LYS A 218 -10.07 -3.72 3.39
CA LYS A 218 -8.75 -4.22 2.98
C LYS A 218 -8.07 -3.38 1.89
N THR A 219 -8.86 -2.67 1.11
CA THR A 219 -8.41 -1.75 0.06
C THR A 219 -7.98 -0.39 0.60
N ASP A 220 -8.35 -0.06 1.84
CA ASP A 220 -7.95 1.19 2.47
C ASP A 220 -6.51 1.08 2.99
N LEU A 221 -5.76 2.15 2.85
CA LEU A 221 -4.36 2.19 3.27
C LEU A 221 -4.24 2.74 4.68
N ILE A 222 -3.62 1.98 5.57
CA ILE A 222 -3.51 2.32 6.99
C ILE A 222 -2.04 2.34 7.38
N TYR A 223 -1.57 3.49 7.86
CA TYR A 223 -0.18 3.73 8.22
C TYR A 223 -0.04 4.09 9.70
N ARG A 224 1.05 3.64 10.32
CA ARG A 224 1.57 4.27 11.52
C ARG A 224 2.58 5.33 11.09
N PHE A 225 2.23 6.60 11.28
CA PHE A 225 2.99 7.74 10.76
C PHE A 225 4.06 8.24 11.74
N GLY A 226 3.78 8.16 13.04
CA GLY A 226 4.66 8.55 14.11
C GLY A 226 4.48 7.68 15.37
N GLY A 227 4.94 8.14 16.51
CA GLY A 227 4.84 7.41 17.77
C GLY A 227 3.41 6.98 18.10
N GLU A 228 2.49 7.95 18.12
CA GLU A 228 1.07 7.81 18.45
C GLU A 228 0.14 8.26 17.33
N GLU A 229 0.74 8.55 16.15
CA GLU A 229 0.07 9.11 14.98
C GLU A 229 -0.15 8.04 13.92
N PHE A 230 -1.36 8.03 13.34
CA PHE A 230 -1.75 7.13 12.28
C PHE A 230 -2.35 7.94 11.12
N VAL A 231 -2.15 7.46 9.90
CA VAL A 231 -2.76 8.03 8.70
C VAL A 231 -3.55 6.95 7.99
N VAL A 232 -4.74 7.31 7.51
CA VAL A 232 -5.58 6.41 6.73
C VAL A 232 -6.00 7.09 5.44
N ILE A 233 -5.85 6.39 4.32
CA ILE A 233 -6.37 6.83 3.02
C ILE A 233 -7.53 5.91 2.66
N VAL A 234 -8.70 6.48 2.42
CA VAL A 234 -9.93 5.75 2.08
C VAL A 234 -10.49 6.22 0.75
N TYR A 235 -11.08 5.28 0.02
CA TYR A 235 -11.96 5.57 -1.10
C TYR A 235 -13.41 5.36 -0.69
N VAL A 236 -14.27 6.33 -0.97
CA VAL A 236 -15.70 6.26 -0.70
C VAL A 236 -16.51 6.64 -1.93
N ASP A 237 -17.64 5.97 -2.15
CA ASP A 237 -18.54 6.26 -3.27
C ASP A 237 -19.35 7.51 -3.03
N ASP A 238 -19.74 7.79 -1.77
CA ASP A 238 -20.37 9.01 -1.34
C ASP A 238 -19.46 9.78 -0.37
N ARG A 239 -19.28 11.07 -0.61
CA ARG A 239 -18.46 11.97 0.22
C ARG A 239 -18.87 11.94 1.70
N ASN A 240 -20.15 11.75 1.99
CA ASN A 240 -20.66 11.66 3.36
C ASN A 240 -20.22 10.41 4.10
N ASP A 241 -19.87 9.34 3.37
CA ASP A 241 -19.43 8.07 3.96
C ASP A 241 -18.06 8.17 4.63
N ALA A 242 -17.22 9.11 4.20
CA ALA A 242 -15.95 9.35 4.86
C ALA A 242 -16.16 9.75 6.33
N GLY A 243 -17.05 10.73 6.59
CA GLY A 243 -17.38 11.17 7.94
C GLY A 243 -17.92 10.04 8.81
N THR A 244 -18.85 9.27 8.24
CA THR A 244 -19.45 8.11 8.93
C THR A 244 -18.38 7.06 9.31
N THR A 245 -17.45 6.79 8.40
CA THR A 245 -16.39 5.79 8.62
C THR A 245 -15.41 6.22 9.73
N PHE A 246 -14.93 7.45 9.69
CA PHE A 246 -14.02 7.95 10.73
C PHE A 246 -14.72 8.16 12.09
N GLU A 247 -15.99 8.55 12.09
CA GLU A 247 -16.77 8.63 13.33
C GLU A 247 -17.04 7.24 13.92
N ARG A 248 -17.25 6.21 13.09
CA ARG A 248 -17.34 4.82 13.52
C ARG A 248 -16.03 4.37 14.17
N LEU A 249 -14.88 4.70 13.57
CA LEU A 249 -13.57 4.45 14.16
C LEU A 249 -13.44 5.09 15.55
N ARG A 250 -13.69 6.40 15.63
CA ARG A 250 -13.59 7.16 16.87
C ARG A 250 -14.42 6.52 18.00
N ARG A 251 -15.69 6.19 17.68
CA ARG A 251 -16.59 5.51 18.64
C ARG A 251 -16.13 4.10 19.01
N SER A 252 -15.60 3.36 18.07
CA SER A 252 -15.07 2.01 18.34
C SER A 252 -13.91 2.07 19.32
N ILE A 253 -13.03 3.06 19.20
CA ILE A 253 -11.92 3.27 20.13
C ILE A 253 -12.45 3.77 21.47
N GLU A 254 -13.32 4.78 21.50
CA GLU A 254 -13.90 5.33 22.73
C GLU A 254 -14.62 4.28 23.57
N ASN A 255 -15.30 3.33 22.93
CA ASN A 255 -16.07 2.26 23.59
C ASN A 255 -15.23 1.03 23.89
N HIS A 256 -13.99 0.94 23.43
CA HIS A 256 -13.10 -0.17 23.72
C HIS A 256 -12.49 -0.03 25.13
N ALA A 257 -12.58 -1.09 25.92
CA ALA A 257 -11.93 -1.14 27.21
C ALA A 257 -10.47 -1.60 27.05
N PHE A 258 -9.53 -0.66 27.06
CA PHE A 258 -8.12 -0.98 26.98
C PHE A 258 -7.65 -1.58 28.30
N PRO A 259 -7.02 -2.77 28.29
CA PRO A 259 -6.56 -3.42 29.51
C PRO A 259 -5.68 -2.47 30.34
N GLN A 260 -5.92 -2.39 31.65
CA GLN A 260 -5.22 -1.58 32.66
C GLN A 260 -5.26 -0.07 32.44
N VAL A 261 -5.32 0.42 31.21
CA VAL A 261 -5.38 1.85 30.87
C VAL A 261 -6.82 2.39 30.99
N GLY A 262 -7.81 1.55 30.65
CA GLY A 262 -9.22 1.93 30.70
C GLY A 262 -9.68 2.60 29.40
N LYS A 263 -10.16 3.82 29.48
CA LYS A 263 -10.69 4.55 28.32
C LYS A 263 -9.59 5.31 27.59
N VAL A 264 -9.53 5.11 26.27
CA VAL A 264 -8.66 5.85 25.35
C VAL A 264 -9.55 6.50 24.29
N THR A 265 -9.19 7.69 23.86
CA THR A 265 -9.88 8.40 22.76
C THR A 265 -8.88 8.84 21.71
N VAL A 266 -9.38 9.22 20.56
CA VAL A 266 -8.58 9.75 19.45
C VAL A 266 -9.20 11.03 18.91
N SER A 267 -8.34 11.93 18.45
CA SER A 267 -8.70 13.06 17.61
C SER A 267 -8.37 12.75 16.16
N VAL A 268 -9.21 13.20 15.23
CA VAL A 268 -9.05 12.91 13.81
C VAL A 268 -9.21 14.18 12.99
N GLY A 269 -8.24 14.47 12.13
CA GLY A 269 -8.31 15.51 11.11
C GLY A 269 -8.40 14.90 9.73
N ILE A 270 -9.38 15.29 8.92
CA ILE A 270 -9.66 14.73 7.60
C ILE A 270 -9.54 15.81 6.55
N THR A 271 -8.97 15.46 5.39
CA THR A 271 -9.00 16.30 4.17
C THR A 271 -9.28 15.45 2.93
N GLU A 272 -9.92 16.06 1.94
CA GLU A 272 -10.18 15.44 0.64
C GLU A 272 -8.92 15.45 -0.23
N ILE A 273 -8.63 14.32 -0.88
CA ILE A 273 -7.57 14.20 -1.87
C ILE A 273 -8.14 14.56 -3.25
N LYS A 274 -7.63 15.63 -3.85
CA LYS A 274 -8.00 16.08 -5.21
C LYS A 274 -6.86 15.83 -6.19
N ASN A 275 -7.18 15.83 -7.48
CA ASN A 275 -6.19 15.69 -8.55
C ASN A 275 -5.10 16.79 -8.55
N THR A 276 -5.39 17.95 -7.96
CA THR A 276 -4.47 19.08 -7.82
C THR A 276 -3.69 19.07 -6.51
N SER A 277 -3.96 18.11 -5.61
CA SER A 277 -3.33 18.07 -4.30
C SER A 277 -1.85 17.68 -4.38
N PHE A 278 -1.05 18.24 -3.47
CA PHE A 278 0.34 17.86 -3.24
C PHE A 278 0.48 17.19 -1.88
N PRO A 279 1.41 16.23 -1.70
CA PRO A 279 1.59 15.49 -0.45
C PRO A 279 1.73 16.39 0.78
N VAL A 280 2.59 17.40 0.71
CA VAL A 280 2.84 18.35 1.82
C VAL A 280 1.58 19.14 2.17
N GLU A 281 0.79 19.53 1.17
CA GLU A 281 -0.46 20.25 1.36
C GLU A 281 -1.54 19.38 2.02
N LEU A 282 -1.65 18.12 1.60
CA LEU A 282 -2.59 17.16 2.19
C LEU A 282 -2.29 16.93 3.67
N LEU A 283 -1.03 16.67 4.00
CA LEU A 283 -0.60 16.53 5.39
C LEU A 283 -0.88 17.80 6.19
N GLY A 284 -0.51 18.98 5.66
CA GLY A 284 -0.74 20.24 6.36
C GLY A 284 -2.22 20.56 6.60
N ARG A 285 -3.12 20.18 5.67
CA ARG A 285 -4.57 20.34 5.82
C ARG A 285 -5.13 19.39 6.87
N ALA A 286 -4.72 18.12 6.86
CA ALA A 286 -5.15 17.13 7.84
C ALA A 286 -4.65 17.50 9.25
N ASP A 287 -3.38 17.93 9.38
CA ASP A 287 -2.79 18.40 10.63
C ASP A 287 -3.53 19.61 11.21
N GLN A 288 -3.88 20.63 10.38
CA GLN A 288 -4.70 21.75 10.83
C GLN A 288 -6.05 21.31 11.39
N ALA A 289 -6.73 20.38 10.73
CA ALA A 289 -8.01 19.84 11.21
C ALA A 289 -7.83 19.01 12.49
N LEU A 290 -6.75 18.23 12.60
CA LEU A 290 -6.39 17.46 13.79
C LEU A 290 -6.04 18.39 14.96
N TYR A 291 -5.28 19.44 14.72
CA TYR A 291 -4.97 20.44 15.72
C TYR A 291 -6.23 21.12 16.25
N TYR A 292 -7.15 21.47 15.34
CA TYR A 292 -8.46 22.00 15.74
C TYR A 292 -9.23 21.01 16.63
N ALA A 293 -9.27 19.74 16.26
CA ALA A 293 -9.88 18.68 17.07
C ALA A 293 -9.28 18.60 18.48
N LYS A 294 -7.94 18.59 18.56
CA LYS A 294 -7.21 18.56 19.85
C LYS A 294 -7.43 19.80 20.73
N SER A 295 -7.50 20.98 20.13
CA SER A 295 -7.69 22.26 20.85
C SER A 295 -9.16 22.51 21.30
N HIS A 296 -10.12 21.87 20.65
CA HIS A 296 -11.55 22.06 20.93
C HIS A 296 -12.18 20.88 21.70
N GLY A 297 -11.40 20.21 22.55
CA GLY A 297 -11.92 19.22 23.51
C GLY A 297 -11.61 17.77 23.15
N ARG A 298 -10.85 17.50 22.10
CA ARG A 298 -10.43 16.15 21.68
C ARG A 298 -11.59 15.21 21.36
N ASN A 299 -11.32 13.91 21.22
CA ASN A 299 -12.31 12.85 21.00
C ASN A 299 -13.33 13.20 19.91
N ARG A 300 -12.87 13.68 18.75
CA ARG A 300 -13.72 14.14 17.65
C ARG A 300 -13.06 13.98 16.29
N VAL A 301 -13.92 14.04 15.29
CA VAL A 301 -13.55 14.04 13.87
C VAL A 301 -13.79 15.44 13.33
N CYS A 302 -12.81 16.04 12.67
CA CYS A 302 -12.91 17.36 12.03
C CYS A 302 -12.51 17.25 10.57
N PHE A 303 -13.29 17.88 9.70
CA PHE A 303 -13.00 18.02 8.27
C PHE A 303 -12.38 19.36 7.98
N TYR A 304 -11.22 19.37 7.37
CA TYR A 304 -10.52 20.60 6.97
C TYR A 304 -11.41 21.52 6.14
N GLU A 305 -12.07 20.97 5.11
CA GLU A 305 -12.93 21.74 4.20
C GLU A 305 -14.11 22.39 4.91
N ALA A 306 -14.69 21.68 5.89
CA ALA A 306 -15.79 22.21 6.70
C ALA A 306 -15.33 23.34 7.64
N LEU A 307 -14.16 23.20 8.23
CA LEU A 307 -13.56 24.21 9.12
C LEU A 307 -13.23 25.49 8.36
N VAL A 308 -12.66 25.39 7.16
CA VAL A 308 -12.37 26.54 6.29
C VAL A 308 -13.67 27.22 5.84
N ALA A 309 -14.66 26.44 5.40
CA ALA A 309 -15.96 26.98 4.98
C ALA A 309 -16.70 27.68 6.14
N GLY A 310 -16.58 27.15 7.36
CA GLY A 310 -17.10 27.74 8.60
C GLY A 310 -16.29 28.93 9.13
N LYS A 311 -15.15 29.24 8.51
CA LYS A 311 -14.19 30.26 8.99
C LYS A 311 -13.64 29.99 10.40
N GLU A 312 -13.60 28.74 10.79
CA GLU A 312 -13.03 28.29 12.06
C GLU A 312 -11.48 28.24 11.99
N ILE A 313 -10.94 28.01 10.79
CA ILE A 313 -9.51 28.05 10.50
C ILE A 313 -9.26 28.81 9.19
N GLU A 314 -8.05 29.32 9.01
CA GLU A 314 -7.60 29.86 7.73
C GLU A 314 -7.21 28.74 6.77
N ALA A 315 -7.40 29.00 5.47
CA ALA A 315 -6.97 28.05 4.45
C ALA A 315 -5.46 27.85 4.51
N TYR A 316 -5.03 26.59 4.39
CA TYR A 316 -3.60 26.21 4.38
C TYR A 316 -2.88 26.96 3.27
N SER A 317 -1.84 27.71 3.63
CA SER A 317 -0.91 28.35 2.71
C SER A 317 0.45 27.70 2.88
N HIS A 318 1.03 27.21 1.79
CA HIS A 318 2.37 26.61 1.83
C HIS A 318 3.39 27.69 2.28
N PRO A 319 4.26 27.42 3.28
CA PRO A 319 5.35 28.30 3.60
C PRO A 319 6.29 28.41 2.38
N GLY A 320 6.19 29.46 1.59
CA GLY A 320 6.96 29.69 0.35
C GLY A 320 6.16 30.15 -0.86
N SER A 321 4.85 30.35 -0.74
CA SER A 321 3.98 30.92 -1.81
C SER A 321 3.68 32.40 -1.57
N THR A 322 4.70 33.17 -1.17
CA THR A 322 4.69 34.65 -1.17
C THR A 322 5.64 35.17 -2.22
#